data_0b5e3c01fb935e738fc2a42b0027409c
#
_entry.id   0b5e3c01fb935e738fc2a42b0027409c
#
_cell.length_a   1.000
_cell.length_b   1.000
_cell.length_c   1.000
_cell.angle_alpha   90.00
_cell.angle_beta   90.00
_cell.angle_gamma   90.00
#
_symmetry.space_group_name_H-M   'P 1'
#
loop_
_entity.id
_entity.type
_entity.pdbx_description
1 polymer ?
#
loop_
_entity_poly.entity_id
_entity_poly.type
_entity_poly.pdbx_seq_one_letter_code
_entity_poly.pdbx_strand_id
1 'polypeptide(L)'
;MNAYGTLLKKLIRFTNIKLTNLAEIVGYDTSYISKWCNKGKLPAAKAAPNVNKCLADVFAREIIIQEEATLFAAEFNASGPYDESSLSSTIFQLLKDAYKRSYDNTSENAQLAGLSSQRMLLWQLDIKNFFVTELPQLLHQLNEPCQILCTMDICGFLKDLSYETGRQAYYTNPVHIKMGINLGGHCKNNSYIPQLYYFLNHYNDISFDFYENTCMDYMNLFIVKNCIAVQCALDKDYRISIAHIITDTAQVNSLYQKVNSEFTLSRLMIHSSDSEELFYNGYRTEFYAHNTFQIMVAKGFEFLLPPEINPRLIQAARDQGFDESMAQLVAHLGITWEEIFEKNTLDFYVLKSSLMKYIDDGEIIFADVIYHMTPEERKLHIENVLALSKKNRNIQFYVVDDEQLVNKQQMIHFSIFNNRKKLFLKNPGRYHTDVGPYFYSVLSDQLIQRISSYLDDLKNADYCSHYDAESLQTFYDKY
;
A
#
# COMPACT_ATOMS: atom_id res chain seq x y z
N MET A 1 15.18 -16.05 -17.60
CA MET A 1 15.75 -16.97 -16.57
C MET A 1 14.62 -17.91 -16.19
N ASN A 2 14.82 -19.21 -16.03
CA ASN A 2 13.72 -20.13 -15.72
C ASN A 2 13.45 -20.21 -14.19
N ALA A 3 12.28 -20.74 -13.81
CA ALA A 3 11.85 -20.83 -12.40
C ALA A 3 12.85 -21.62 -11.53
N TYR A 4 13.42 -22.70 -12.07
CA TYR A 4 14.42 -23.51 -11.38
C TYR A 4 15.70 -22.73 -11.06
N GLY A 5 16.24 -22.00 -12.04
CA GLY A 5 17.44 -21.20 -11.84
C GLY A 5 17.22 -20.02 -10.88
N THR A 6 16.04 -19.43 -10.89
CA THR A 6 15.66 -18.36 -9.96
C THR A 6 15.60 -18.88 -8.52
N LEU A 7 14.91 -20.01 -8.30
CA LEU A 7 14.82 -20.64 -6.99
C LEU A 7 16.19 -21.09 -6.48
N LEU A 8 16.98 -21.75 -7.34
CA LEU A 8 18.32 -22.21 -6.97
C LEU A 8 19.24 -21.06 -6.55
N LYS A 9 19.21 -19.93 -7.28
CA LYS A 9 19.93 -18.72 -6.87
C LYS A 9 19.48 -18.18 -5.52
N LYS A 10 18.17 -18.17 -5.29
CA LYS A 10 17.60 -17.69 -4.03
C LYS A 10 18.07 -18.54 -2.86
N LEU A 11 18.05 -19.87 -3.00
CA LEU A 11 18.55 -20.81 -1.99
C LEU A 11 20.05 -20.65 -1.72
N ILE A 12 20.86 -20.50 -2.78
CA ILE A 12 22.32 -20.28 -2.66
C ILE A 12 22.62 -18.97 -1.92
N ARG A 13 21.89 -17.90 -2.21
CA ARG A 13 22.05 -16.62 -1.52
C ARG A 13 21.62 -16.70 -0.06
N PHE A 14 20.50 -17.34 0.20
CA PHE A 14 19.96 -17.50 1.55
C PHE A 14 20.93 -18.25 2.44
N THR A 15 21.46 -19.38 1.98
CA THR A 15 22.39 -20.22 2.74
C THR A 15 23.86 -19.80 2.65
N ASN A 16 24.16 -18.78 1.84
CA ASN A 16 25.53 -18.29 1.58
C ASN A 16 26.54 -19.38 1.18
N ILE A 17 26.07 -20.49 0.60
CA ILE A 17 26.92 -21.61 0.14
C ILE A 17 27.72 -21.21 -1.10
N LYS A 18 29.00 -21.53 -1.11
CA LYS A 18 29.84 -21.35 -2.30
C LYS A 18 29.45 -22.34 -3.40
N LEU A 19 29.36 -21.85 -4.64
CA LEU A 19 29.02 -22.66 -5.81
C LEU A 19 29.98 -23.86 -5.99
N THR A 20 31.24 -23.71 -5.60
CA THR A 20 32.25 -24.79 -5.65
C THR A 20 31.90 -25.95 -4.72
N ASN A 21 31.49 -25.64 -3.48
CA ASN A 21 31.11 -26.67 -2.50
C ASN A 21 29.81 -27.38 -2.95
N LEU A 22 28.85 -26.62 -3.47
CA LEU A 22 27.61 -27.19 -3.97
C LEU A 22 27.84 -28.12 -5.17
N ALA A 23 28.72 -27.72 -6.08
CA ALA A 23 29.10 -28.51 -7.26
C ALA A 23 29.79 -29.85 -6.89
N GLU A 24 30.70 -29.83 -5.91
CA GLU A 24 31.38 -30.99 -5.39
C GLU A 24 30.39 -32.00 -4.78
N ILE A 25 29.47 -31.55 -3.94
CA ILE A 25 28.47 -32.39 -3.27
C ILE A 25 27.50 -33.01 -4.27
N VAL A 26 27.05 -32.23 -5.25
CA VAL A 26 26.10 -32.72 -6.28
C VAL A 26 26.80 -33.57 -7.36
N GLY A 27 28.14 -33.58 -7.39
CA GLY A 27 28.94 -34.36 -8.35
C GLY A 27 28.94 -33.75 -9.77
N TYR A 28 28.85 -32.42 -9.89
CA TYR A 28 28.89 -31.71 -11.16
C TYR A 28 29.99 -30.65 -11.15
N ASP A 29 30.47 -30.28 -12.35
CA ASP A 29 31.35 -29.13 -12.47
C ASP A 29 30.60 -27.81 -12.17
N THR A 30 31.28 -26.88 -11.52
CA THR A 30 30.74 -25.55 -11.15
C THR A 30 30.09 -24.83 -12.31
N SER A 31 30.55 -25.03 -13.53
CA SER A 31 30.00 -24.43 -14.74
C SER A 31 28.56 -24.92 -15.03
N TYR A 32 28.21 -26.16 -14.62
CA TYR A 32 26.84 -26.66 -14.78
C TYR A 32 25.89 -25.98 -13.78
N ILE A 33 26.28 -25.88 -12.51
CA ILE A 33 25.47 -25.14 -11.51
C ILE A 33 25.29 -23.70 -11.94
N SER A 34 26.37 -23.07 -12.43
CA SER A 34 26.28 -21.69 -12.97
C SER A 34 25.34 -21.58 -14.17
N LYS A 35 25.32 -22.58 -15.08
CA LYS A 35 24.40 -22.60 -16.21
C LYS A 35 22.94 -22.80 -15.79
N TRP A 36 22.68 -23.61 -14.75
CA TRP A 36 21.34 -23.78 -14.17
C TRP A 36 20.86 -22.46 -13.57
N CYS A 37 21.72 -21.79 -12.81
CA CYS A 37 21.39 -20.50 -12.20
C CYS A 37 21.20 -19.35 -13.20
N ASN A 38 22.06 -19.25 -14.22
CA ASN A 38 22.20 -18.02 -15.01
C ASN A 38 21.73 -18.12 -16.47
N LYS A 39 21.77 -19.33 -17.07
CA LYS A 39 21.52 -19.54 -18.50
C LYS A 39 20.24 -20.32 -18.80
N GLY A 40 19.37 -20.54 -17.80
CA GLY A 40 18.12 -21.26 -17.98
C GLY A 40 18.27 -22.74 -18.36
N LYS A 41 19.48 -23.34 -18.23
CA LYS A 41 19.65 -24.77 -18.41
C LYS A 41 19.12 -25.54 -17.19
N LEU A 42 18.71 -26.79 -17.42
CA LEU A 42 18.16 -27.67 -16.39
C LEU A 42 19.08 -28.91 -16.23
N PRO A 43 19.09 -29.54 -15.03
CA PRO A 43 19.61 -30.91 -14.91
C PRO A 43 18.93 -31.85 -15.89
N ALA A 44 19.63 -32.85 -16.39
CA ALA A 44 19.05 -33.86 -17.27
C ALA A 44 17.87 -34.57 -16.58
N ALA A 45 16.78 -34.83 -17.29
CA ALA A 45 15.54 -35.36 -16.73
C ALA A 45 15.71 -36.60 -15.87
N LYS A 46 16.61 -37.54 -16.29
CA LYS A 46 16.93 -38.74 -15.53
C LYS A 46 17.73 -38.48 -14.24
N ALA A 47 18.49 -37.38 -14.21
CA ALA A 47 19.34 -37.03 -13.05
C ALA A 47 18.64 -36.03 -12.10
N ALA A 48 17.65 -35.29 -12.58
CA ALA A 48 16.98 -34.23 -11.83
C ALA A 48 16.46 -34.66 -10.45
N PRO A 49 15.80 -35.83 -10.27
CA PRO A 49 15.33 -36.23 -8.94
C PRO A 49 16.47 -36.38 -7.93
N ASN A 50 17.60 -37.00 -8.32
CA ASN A 50 18.75 -37.17 -7.46
C ASN A 50 19.47 -35.84 -7.17
N VAL A 51 19.63 -35.00 -8.20
CA VAL A 51 20.22 -33.68 -8.06
C VAL A 51 19.39 -32.81 -7.09
N ASN A 52 18.07 -32.78 -7.26
CA ASN A 52 17.16 -32.02 -6.39
C ASN A 52 17.20 -32.54 -4.95
N LYS A 53 17.31 -33.85 -4.75
CA LYS A 53 17.43 -34.45 -3.41
C LYS A 53 18.74 -34.04 -2.75
N CYS A 54 19.86 -34.18 -3.42
CA CYS A 54 21.17 -33.75 -2.90
C CYS A 54 21.19 -32.25 -2.57
N LEU A 55 20.65 -31.41 -3.45
CA LEU A 55 20.55 -29.96 -3.20
C LEU A 55 19.70 -29.68 -1.97
N ALA A 56 18.54 -30.32 -1.84
CA ALA A 56 17.64 -30.13 -0.71
C ALA A 56 18.30 -30.53 0.63
N ASP A 57 18.99 -31.65 0.67
CA ASP A 57 19.70 -32.13 1.87
C ASP A 57 20.81 -31.14 2.29
N VAL A 58 21.55 -30.61 1.32
CA VAL A 58 22.62 -29.64 1.59
C VAL A 58 22.04 -28.31 2.12
N PHE A 59 21.04 -27.76 1.45
CA PHE A 59 20.43 -26.51 1.90
C PHE A 59 19.74 -26.63 3.26
N ALA A 60 19.04 -27.75 3.52
CA ALA A 60 18.40 -28.00 4.81
C ALA A 60 19.44 -28.05 5.94
N ARG A 61 20.55 -28.74 5.73
CA ARG A 61 21.64 -28.81 6.71
C ARG A 61 22.24 -27.45 7.01
N GLU A 62 22.52 -26.65 5.99
CA GLU A 62 23.07 -25.31 6.18
C GLU A 62 22.10 -24.38 6.93
N ILE A 63 20.81 -24.45 6.62
CA ILE A 63 19.74 -23.67 7.32
C ILE A 63 19.69 -24.03 8.80
N ILE A 64 19.84 -25.33 9.14
CA ILE A 64 19.87 -25.79 10.54
C ILE A 64 21.16 -25.35 11.24
N ILE A 65 22.32 -25.45 10.58
CA ILE A 65 23.60 -25.00 11.14
C ILE A 65 23.60 -23.48 11.43
N GLN A 66 22.96 -22.71 10.57
CA GLN A 66 22.87 -21.26 10.72
C GLN A 66 21.72 -20.81 11.64
N GLU A 67 20.92 -21.75 12.17
CA GLU A 67 19.73 -21.49 13.00
C GLU A 67 18.68 -20.60 12.32
N GLU A 68 18.63 -20.59 10.97
CA GLU A 68 17.76 -19.71 10.17
C GLU A 68 16.45 -20.38 9.70
N ALA A 69 16.02 -21.47 10.32
CA ALA A 69 14.83 -22.22 9.91
C ALA A 69 13.54 -21.38 9.93
N THR A 70 13.39 -20.47 10.89
CA THR A 70 12.25 -19.56 10.98
C THR A 70 12.28 -18.48 9.89
N LEU A 71 13.46 -17.96 9.58
CA LEU A 71 13.66 -17.00 8.48
C LEU A 71 13.40 -17.67 7.13
N PHE A 72 13.86 -18.92 6.95
CA PHE A 72 13.57 -19.71 5.76
C PHE A 72 12.06 -19.89 5.57
N ALA A 73 11.34 -20.26 6.64
CA ALA A 73 9.90 -20.43 6.60
C ALA A 73 9.18 -19.15 6.16
N ALA A 74 9.59 -17.99 6.68
CA ALA A 74 9.05 -16.71 6.30
C ALA A 74 9.37 -16.37 4.83
N GLU A 75 10.61 -16.54 4.39
CA GLU A 75 11.07 -16.14 3.06
C GLU A 75 10.57 -17.05 1.94
N PHE A 76 10.41 -18.36 2.21
CA PHE A 76 9.95 -19.33 1.21
C PHE A 76 8.51 -19.79 1.44
N ASN A 77 7.77 -19.15 2.37
CA ASN A 77 6.38 -19.50 2.74
C ASN A 77 6.23 -21.00 3.08
N ALA A 78 7.20 -21.53 3.82
CA ALA A 78 7.21 -22.93 4.25
C ALA A 78 6.54 -23.06 5.63
N SER A 79 5.60 -23.98 5.79
CA SER A 79 4.97 -24.30 7.07
C SER A 79 5.32 -25.72 7.48
N GLY A 80 5.67 -25.94 8.73
CA GLY A 80 5.91 -27.30 9.24
C GLY A 80 6.96 -27.34 10.36
N PRO A 81 7.28 -28.54 10.85
CA PRO A 81 8.38 -28.71 11.79
C PRO A 81 9.70 -28.30 11.12
N TYR A 82 10.56 -27.66 11.91
CA TYR A 82 11.83 -27.08 11.43
C TYR A 82 13.04 -28.00 11.71
N ASP A 83 12.84 -29.31 11.66
CA ASP A 83 13.94 -30.28 11.68
C ASP A 83 14.55 -30.44 10.27
N GLU A 84 15.79 -30.95 10.22
CA GLU A 84 16.56 -31.09 8.96
C GLU A 84 15.82 -31.93 7.92
N SER A 85 15.14 -33.01 8.34
CA SER A 85 14.42 -33.93 7.45
C SER A 85 13.17 -33.23 6.82
N SER A 86 12.43 -32.51 7.62
CA SER A 86 11.23 -31.76 7.17
C SER A 86 11.61 -30.61 6.24
N LEU A 87 12.68 -29.88 6.57
CA LEU A 87 13.23 -28.83 5.70
C LEU A 87 13.73 -29.40 4.37
N SER A 88 14.49 -30.52 4.41
CA SER A 88 14.93 -31.19 3.18
C SER A 88 13.75 -31.61 2.31
N SER A 89 12.69 -32.17 2.91
CA SER A 89 11.49 -32.56 2.18
C SER A 89 10.79 -31.37 1.53
N THR A 90 10.69 -30.27 2.26
CA THR A 90 10.08 -29.01 1.77
C THR A 90 10.90 -28.41 0.62
N ILE A 91 12.22 -28.31 0.77
CA ILE A 91 13.11 -27.77 -0.27
C ILE A 91 13.12 -28.68 -1.49
N PHE A 92 13.09 -30.02 -1.29
CA PHE A 92 12.97 -30.95 -2.40
C PHE A 92 11.70 -30.74 -3.22
N GLN A 93 10.55 -30.53 -2.58
CA GLN A 93 9.31 -30.24 -3.29
C GLN A 93 9.40 -28.91 -4.05
N LEU A 94 9.93 -27.86 -3.44
CA LEU A 94 10.13 -26.57 -4.10
C LEU A 94 11.00 -26.71 -5.36
N LEU A 95 12.13 -27.43 -5.26
CA LEU A 95 13.04 -27.69 -6.41
C LEU A 95 12.38 -28.55 -7.48
N LYS A 96 11.64 -29.60 -7.09
CA LYS A 96 10.92 -30.47 -8.00
C LYS A 96 9.85 -29.72 -8.78
N ASP A 97 9.09 -28.87 -8.10
CA ASP A 97 8.02 -28.08 -8.72
C ASP A 97 8.61 -26.99 -9.65
N ALA A 98 9.68 -26.34 -9.24
CA ALA A 98 10.40 -25.39 -10.08
C ALA A 98 11.05 -26.04 -11.31
N TYR A 99 11.57 -27.27 -11.16
CA TYR A 99 12.09 -28.07 -12.27
C TYR A 99 11.00 -28.39 -13.27
N LYS A 100 9.85 -28.93 -12.80
CA LYS A 100 8.72 -29.29 -13.65
C LYS A 100 8.23 -28.08 -14.45
N ARG A 101 8.01 -26.94 -13.80
CA ARG A 101 7.62 -25.68 -14.47
C ARG A 101 8.60 -25.25 -15.56
N SER A 102 9.88 -25.38 -15.26
CA SER A 102 10.93 -24.99 -16.22
C SER A 102 11.07 -25.97 -17.37
N TYR A 103 10.78 -27.25 -17.14
CA TYR A 103 10.81 -28.32 -18.15
C TYR A 103 9.61 -28.22 -19.09
N ASP A 104 8.40 -28.02 -18.55
CA ASP A 104 7.18 -27.88 -19.32
C ASP A 104 7.24 -26.61 -20.22
N ASN A 105 7.75 -25.50 -19.68
CA ASN A 105 7.97 -24.28 -20.46
C ASN A 105 9.02 -24.45 -21.58
N THR A 106 9.97 -25.38 -21.48
CA THR A 106 10.94 -25.64 -22.56
C THR A 106 10.42 -26.59 -23.61
N SER A 107 9.53 -27.51 -23.27
CA SER A 107 8.93 -28.46 -24.20
C SER A 107 7.76 -27.89 -24.99
N GLU A 108 6.96 -27.00 -24.36
CA GLU A 108 5.82 -26.34 -25.01
C GLU A 108 6.25 -25.17 -25.93
N ASN A 109 7.31 -24.44 -25.59
CA ASN A 109 7.81 -23.32 -26.41
C ASN A 109 8.42 -23.77 -27.77
N ALA A 110 8.73 -25.03 -27.96
CA ALA A 110 9.21 -25.53 -29.26
C ALA A 110 8.08 -25.89 -30.24
N GLN A 111 6.84 -26.10 -29.77
CA GLN A 111 5.68 -26.45 -30.61
C GLN A 111 4.59 -25.38 -30.69
N LEU A 112 4.58 -24.38 -29.80
CA LEU A 112 3.50 -23.40 -29.66
C LEU A 112 3.93 -21.93 -29.88
N ALA A 113 5.11 -21.67 -30.42
CA ALA A 113 5.59 -20.31 -30.75
C ALA A 113 4.73 -19.56 -31.77
N GLY A 114 3.55 -20.06 -32.09
CA GLY A 114 2.59 -19.46 -33.02
C GLY A 114 1.15 -19.29 -32.50
N LEU A 115 0.81 -19.69 -31.27
CA LEU A 115 -0.62 -19.84 -30.92
C LEU A 115 -1.09 -19.41 -29.52
N SER A 116 -0.31 -18.87 -28.60
CA SER A 116 -0.97 -18.41 -27.36
C SER A 116 -0.55 -17.03 -26.87
N SER A 117 -1.44 -16.09 -27.14
CA SER A 117 -1.58 -14.80 -26.41
C SER A 117 -2.08 -15.00 -24.94
N GLN A 118 -1.95 -16.21 -24.38
CA GLN A 118 -2.51 -16.59 -23.08
C GLN A 118 -1.51 -17.41 -22.26
N ARG A 119 -1.37 -17.09 -20.98
CA ARG A 119 -0.51 -17.78 -20.00
C ARG A 119 -1.30 -18.08 -18.73
N MET A 120 -1.20 -19.31 -18.22
CA MET A 120 -1.85 -19.70 -16.96
C MET A 120 -0.83 -19.87 -15.86
N LEU A 121 -1.07 -19.25 -14.71
CA LEU A 121 -0.28 -19.37 -13.49
C LEU A 121 -1.05 -20.24 -12.50
N LEU A 122 -0.44 -21.36 -12.09
CA LEU A 122 -1.07 -22.39 -11.25
C LEU A 122 -0.46 -22.45 -9.84
N TRP A 123 0.63 -21.73 -9.62
CA TRP A 123 1.39 -21.80 -8.37
C TRP A 123 1.44 -20.46 -7.68
N GLN A 124 1.23 -20.45 -6.37
CA GLN A 124 1.22 -19.25 -5.54
C GLN A 124 2.45 -18.35 -5.74
N LEU A 125 3.65 -18.98 -5.84
CA LEU A 125 4.89 -18.26 -6.03
C LEU A 125 4.93 -17.52 -7.39
N ASP A 126 4.40 -18.15 -8.45
CA ASP A 126 4.37 -17.53 -9.79
C ASP A 126 3.33 -16.42 -9.85
N ILE A 127 2.17 -16.61 -9.20
CA ILE A 127 1.11 -15.60 -9.08
C ILE A 127 1.67 -14.40 -8.31
N LYS A 128 2.30 -14.63 -7.15
CA LYS A 128 2.94 -13.57 -6.36
C LYS A 128 4.03 -12.85 -7.16
N ASN A 129 4.94 -13.59 -7.81
CA ASN A 129 5.99 -13.00 -8.64
C ASN A 129 5.43 -12.16 -9.79
N PHE A 130 4.34 -12.61 -10.39
CA PHE A 130 3.66 -11.85 -11.42
C PHE A 130 3.15 -10.49 -10.89
N PHE A 131 2.34 -10.49 -9.83
CA PHE A 131 1.76 -9.25 -9.31
C PHE A 131 2.78 -8.32 -8.64
N VAL A 132 3.81 -8.87 -7.99
CA VAL A 132 4.80 -8.07 -7.23
C VAL A 132 5.98 -7.62 -8.09
N THR A 133 6.32 -8.36 -9.16
CA THR A 133 7.53 -8.10 -9.94
C THR A 133 7.25 -7.87 -11.43
N GLU A 134 6.56 -8.82 -12.10
CA GLU A 134 6.38 -8.74 -13.56
C GLU A 134 5.40 -7.63 -13.96
N LEU A 135 4.26 -7.54 -13.28
CA LEU A 135 3.24 -6.53 -13.56
C LEU A 135 3.74 -5.10 -13.29
N PRO A 136 4.37 -4.76 -12.14
CA PRO A 136 4.97 -3.45 -11.96
C PRO A 136 6.01 -3.08 -13.00
N GLN A 137 6.90 -4.03 -13.39
CA GLN A 137 7.87 -3.79 -14.47
C GLN A 137 7.19 -3.50 -15.82
N LEU A 138 6.10 -4.18 -16.11
CA LEU A 138 5.30 -3.95 -17.31
C LEU A 138 4.63 -2.56 -17.27
N LEU A 139 4.05 -2.16 -16.13
CA LEU A 139 3.45 -0.84 -15.96
C LEU A 139 4.48 0.29 -16.11
N HIS A 140 5.71 0.09 -15.63
CA HIS A 140 6.81 1.06 -15.80
C HIS A 140 7.21 1.26 -17.27
N GLN A 141 6.99 0.28 -18.13
CA GLN A 141 7.32 0.37 -19.56
C GLN A 141 6.24 1.09 -20.38
N LEU A 142 5.08 1.36 -19.80
CA LEU A 142 4.01 2.07 -20.48
C LEU A 142 4.36 3.56 -20.59
N ASN A 143 4.23 4.11 -21.79
CA ASN A 143 4.54 5.52 -22.09
C ASN A 143 3.33 6.46 -21.88
N GLU A 144 2.19 5.94 -21.48
CA GLU A 144 0.93 6.67 -21.30
C GLU A 144 0.37 6.46 -19.89
N PRO A 145 -0.51 7.36 -19.40
CA PRO A 145 -1.22 7.18 -18.15
C PRO A 145 -1.94 5.82 -18.11
N CYS A 146 -1.71 5.07 -17.06
CA CYS A 146 -2.18 3.69 -16.95
C CYS A 146 -3.59 3.65 -16.35
N GLN A 147 -4.55 3.11 -17.08
CA GLN A 147 -5.92 2.86 -16.61
C GLN A 147 -6.12 1.36 -16.32
N ILE A 148 -6.52 1.06 -15.09
CA ILE A 148 -6.70 -0.31 -14.61
C ILE A 148 -8.13 -0.48 -14.08
N LEU A 149 -8.73 -1.62 -14.39
CA LEU A 149 -9.98 -2.10 -13.79
C LEU A 149 -9.69 -3.34 -12.95
N CYS A 150 -10.11 -3.33 -11.69
CA CYS A 150 -9.99 -4.46 -10.78
C CYS A 150 -11.36 -4.79 -10.18
N THR A 151 -11.95 -5.91 -10.55
CA THR A 151 -13.24 -6.35 -10.00
C THR A 151 -13.08 -7.20 -8.75
N MET A 152 -11.85 -7.54 -8.37
CA MET A 152 -11.57 -8.27 -7.13
C MET A 152 -11.71 -7.33 -5.93
N ASP A 153 -12.29 -7.86 -4.86
CA ASP A 153 -12.34 -7.16 -3.58
C ASP A 153 -10.91 -6.97 -3.04
N ILE A 154 -10.66 -5.80 -2.45
CA ILE A 154 -9.38 -5.43 -1.85
C ILE A 154 -8.88 -6.49 -0.86
N CYS A 155 -9.77 -7.09 -0.08
CA CYS A 155 -9.39 -8.12 0.90
C CYS A 155 -8.84 -9.38 0.24
N GLY A 156 -9.36 -9.78 -0.92
CA GLY A 156 -8.83 -10.89 -1.71
C GLY A 156 -7.49 -10.55 -2.35
N PHE A 157 -7.40 -9.35 -2.90
CA PHE A 157 -6.19 -8.87 -3.58
C PHE A 157 -5.00 -8.73 -2.61
N LEU A 158 -5.23 -8.25 -1.38
CA LEU A 158 -4.18 -8.04 -0.37
C LEU A 158 -3.56 -9.31 0.19
N LYS A 159 -4.30 -10.42 0.25
CA LYS A 159 -3.79 -11.66 0.84
C LYS A 159 -2.62 -12.28 0.07
N ASP A 160 -2.52 -11.95 -1.23
CA ASP A 160 -1.47 -12.49 -2.11
C ASP A 160 -0.31 -11.51 -2.31
N LEU A 161 -0.54 -10.22 -2.05
CA LEU A 161 0.49 -9.20 -2.07
C LEU A 161 1.08 -9.10 -0.67
N SER A 162 2.20 -9.79 -0.40
CA SER A 162 2.90 -9.58 0.86
C SER A 162 3.47 -8.16 0.90
N TYR A 163 3.16 -7.42 1.95
CA TYR A 163 3.71 -6.09 2.25
C TYR A 163 5.22 -6.09 2.57
N GLU A 164 5.87 -7.25 2.48
CA GLU A 164 7.25 -7.49 2.96
C GLU A 164 8.34 -6.93 2.05
N THR A 165 8.02 -6.58 0.82
CA THR A 165 9.03 -5.98 -0.05
C THR A 165 8.82 -4.48 -0.09
N GLY A 166 9.74 -3.73 0.50
CA GLY A 166 9.79 -2.28 0.40
C GLY A 166 9.59 -1.86 -1.06
N ARG A 167 8.48 -1.22 -1.34
CA ARG A 167 8.13 -0.78 -2.68
C ARG A 167 9.09 0.32 -3.07
N GLN A 168 9.96 0.06 -4.03
CA GLN A 168 10.96 1.02 -4.52
C GLN A 168 10.49 1.84 -5.73
N ALA A 169 9.27 1.64 -6.21
CA ALA A 169 8.93 2.16 -7.51
C ALA A 169 7.79 3.16 -7.46
N TYR A 170 8.14 4.43 -7.57
CA TYR A 170 7.20 5.43 -8.10
C TYR A 170 7.04 5.19 -9.59
N TYR A 171 5.83 5.12 -10.07
CA TYR A 171 5.54 5.02 -11.50
C TYR A 171 5.86 6.37 -12.16
N THR A 172 6.53 6.33 -13.31
CA THR A 172 6.85 7.55 -14.10
C THR A 172 5.59 8.19 -14.70
N ASN A 173 4.57 7.38 -14.96
CA ASN A 173 3.28 7.84 -15.46
C ASN A 173 2.19 7.61 -14.41
N PRO A 174 1.18 8.49 -14.35
CA PRO A 174 0.06 8.33 -13.43
C PRO A 174 -0.64 6.97 -13.63
N VAL A 175 -0.89 6.28 -12.53
CA VAL A 175 -1.66 5.02 -12.51
C VAL A 175 -3.00 5.29 -11.82
N HIS A 176 -4.10 4.98 -12.52
CA HIS A 176 -5.45 5.10 -11.99
C HIS A 176 -6.16 3.75 -12.04
N ILE A 177 -6.70 3.32 -10.90
CA ILE A 177 -7.36 2.03 -10.74
C ILE A 177 -8.82 2.22 -10.29
N LYS A 178 -9.77 1.72 -11.10
CA LYS A 178 -11.13 1.51 -10.63
C LYS A 178 -11.22 0.15 -9.97
N MET A 179 -11.63 0.11 -8.70
CA MET A 179 -11.67 -1.12 -7.91
C MET A 179 -13.06 -1.36 -7.31
N GLY A 180 -13.53 -2.59 -7.40
CA GLY A 180 -14.77 -3.03 -6.74
C GLY A 180 -14.54 -3.33 -5.27
N ILE A 181 -15.46 -2.90 -4.38
CA ILE A 181 -15.50 -3.29 -2.97
C ILE A 181 -16.88 -3.78 -2.58
N ASN A 182 -16.95 -4.82 -1.74
CA ASN A 182 -18.21 -5.39 -1.27
C ASN A 182 -18.38 -5.22 0.24
N LEU A 183 -19.10 -4.18 0.66
CA LEU A 183 -19.35 -3.91 2.08
C LEU A 183 -20.35 -4.85 2.74
N GLY A 184 -21.12 -5.60 1.95
CA GLY A 184 -22.16 -6.51 2.43
C GLY A 184 -21.69 -7.95 2.69
N GLY A 185 -20.59 -8.37 2.04
CA GLY A 185 -20.04 -9.73 2.07
C GLY A 185 -19.05 -9.95 3.22
N HIS A 186 -17.82 -10.34 2.85
CA HIS A 186 -16.73 -10.63 3.77
C HIS A 186 -16.18 -9.42 4.52
N CYS A 187 -16.51 -8.21 4.06
CA CYS A 187 -16.13 -6.94 4.64
C CYS A 187 -16.95 -6.55 5.90
N LYS A 188 -17.79 -7.44 6.42
CA LYS A 188 -18.53 -7.21 7.67
C LYS A 188 -17.61 -7.13 8.90
N ASN A 189 -16.37 -7.58 8.77
CA ASN A 189 -15.42 -7.65 9.87
C ASN A 189 -14.84 -6.27 10.21
N ASN A 190 -14.65 -5.96 11.51
CA ASN A 190 -14.05 -4.70 11.98
C ASN A 190 -12.63 -4.45 11.44
N SER A 191 -11.95 -5.49 10.94
CA SER A 191 -10.63 -5.37 10.33
C SER A 191 -10.62 -4.78 8.91
N TYR A 192 -11.77 -4.59 8.26
CA TYR A 192 -11.83 -4.09 6.88
C TYR A 192 -11.33 -2.63 6.75
N ILE A 193 -11.76 -1.75 7.64
CA ILE A 193 -11.36 -0.34 7.59
C ILE A 193 -9.85 -0.16 7.78
N PRO A 194 -9.21 -0.78 8.79
CA PRO A 194 -7.75 -0.79 8.87
C PRO A 194 -7.07 -1.33 7.61
N GLN A 195 -7.57 -2.43 7.02
CA GLN A 195 -7.00 -3.01 5.81
C GLN A 195 -7.10 -2.04 4.61
N LEU A 196 -8.26 -1.41 4.41
CA LEU A 196 -8.45 -0.40 3.36
C LEU A 196 -7.51 0.79 3.56
N TYR A 197 -7.40 1.29 4.79
CA TYR A 197 -6.53 2.40 5.12
C TYR A 197 -5.05 2.05 4.89
N TYR A 198 -4.61 0.86 5.30
CA TYR A 198 -3.26 0.37 5.03
C TYR A 198 -2.98 0.18 3.56
N PHE A 199 -3.95 -0.31 2.80
CA PHE A 199 -3.83 -0.44 1.35
C PHE A 199 -3.59 0.91 0.68
N LEU A 200 -4.38 1.93 1.00
CA LEU A 200 -4.20 3.28 0.47
C LEU A 200 -2.83 3.85 0.84
N ASN A 201 -2.39 3.67 2.09
CA ASN A 201 -1.08 4.13 2.55
C ASN A 201 0.08 3.41 1.84
N HIS A 202 -0.06 2.11 1.58
CA HIS A 202 0.96 1.33 0.88
C HIS A 202 1.08 1.73 -0.61
N TYR A 203 -0.03 2.06 -1.24
CA TYR A 203 -0.12 2.46 -2.65
C TYR A 203 -0.44 3.95 -2.82
N ASN A 204 0.20 4.81 -2.02
CA ASN A 204 -0.06 6.24 -1.98
C ASN A 204 0.33 7.00 -3.27
N ASP A 205 1.08 6.35 -4.15
CA ASP A 205 1.49 6.83 -5.48
C ASP A 205 0.50 6.43 -6.60
N ILE A 206 -0.56 5.69 -6.27
CA ILE A 206 -1.61 5.25 -7.20
C ILE A 206 -2.92 5.92 -6.83
N SER A 207 -3.66 6.39 -7.84
CA SER A 207 -5.01 6.90 -7.66
C SER A 207 -6.04 5.77 -7.76
N PHE A 208 -6.93 5.65 -6.78
CA PHE A 208 -7.98 4.64 -6.74
C PHE A 208 -9.36 5.29 -6.73
N ASP A 209 -10.27 4.75 -7.54
CA ASP A 209 -11.72 4.96 -7.40
C ASP A 209 -12.36 3.65 -6.97
N PHE A 210 -13.04 3.64 -5.83
CA PHE A 210 -13.71 2.45 -5.32
C PHE A 210 -15.20 2.49 -5.61
N TYR A 211 -15.70 1.40 -6.17
CA TYR A 211 -17.10 1.23 -6.55
C TYR A 211 -17.74 0.11 -5.75
N GLU A 212 -19.04 0.25 -5.48
CA GLU A 212 -19.83 -0.80 -4.86
C GLU A 212 -19.92 -2.01 -5.79
N ASN A 213 -19.37 -3.14 -5.34
CA ASN A 213 -19.28 -4.36 -6.14
C ASN A 213 -20.44 -5.30 -5.82
N THR A 214 -21.58 -5.10 -6.48
CA THR A 214 -22.78 -5.95 -6.34
C THR A 214 -22.93 -6.96 -7.48
N CYS A 215 -22.45 -6.61 -8.67
CA CYS A 215 -22.62 -7.43 -9.87
C CYS A 215 -21.32 -8.04 -10.38
N MET A 216 -20.17 -7.57 -9.89
CA MET A 216 -18.84 -7.94 -10.40
C MET A 216 -18.10 -8.93 -9.51
N ASP A 217 -18.62 -9.30 -8.34
CA ASP A 217 -17.97 -10.15 -7.32
C ASP A 217 -17.46 -11.49 -7.85
N TYR A 218 -18.03 -11.98 -8.94
CA TYR A 218 -17.68 -13.28 -9.51
C TYR A 218 -16.72 -13.20 -10.69
N MET A 219 -16.41 -12.01 -11.18
CA MET A 219 -15.56 -11.86 -12.37
C MET A 219 -14.09 -12.07 -12.06
N ASN A 220 -13.61 -11.58 -10.90
CA ASN A 220 -12.22 -11.67 -10.44
C ASN A 220 -11.21 -11.29 -11.54
N LEU A 221 -11.40 -10.11 -12.13
CA LEU A 221 -10.60 -9.59 -13.23
C LEU A 221 -9.70 -8.43 -12.79
N PHE A 222 -8.48 -8.44 -13.29
CA PHE A 222 -7.56 -7.31 -13.26
C PHE A 222 -7.17 -6.97 -14.69
N ILE A 223 -7.49 -5.79 -15.19
CA ILE A 223 -7.34 -5.42 -16.59
C ILE A 223 -6.57 -4.11 -16.71
N VAL A 224 -5.42 -4.13 -17.36
CA VAL A 224 -4.66 -2.95 -17.79
C VAL A 224 -5.08 -2.64 -19.23
N LYS A 225 -5.66 -1.48 -19.45
CA LYS A 225 -6.16 -1.04 -20.75
C LYS A 225 -5.08 -1.17 -21.83
N ASN A 226 -5.43 -1.71 -22.99
CA ASN A 226 -4.56 -1.93 -24.15
C ASN A 226 -3.36 -2.86 -23.91
N CYS A 227 -3.22 -3.47 -22.74
CA CYS A 227 -2.01 -4.17 -22.36
C CYS A 227 -2.26 -5.62 -21.98
N ILE A 228 -2.96 -5.86 -20.88
CA ILE A 228 -3.11 -7.20 -20.29
C ILE A 228 -4.42 -7.33 -19.52
N ALA A 229 -5.01 -8.52 -19.55
CA ALA A 229 -6.09 -8.89 -18.63
C ALA A 229 -5.69 -10.15 -17.87
N VAL A 230 -6.02 -10.19 -16.57
CA VAL A 230 -5.77 -11.32 -15.69
C VAL A 230 -7.11 -11.74 -15.09
N GLN A 231 -7.53 -12.97 -15.38
CA GLN A 231 -8.70 -13.59 -14.76
C GLN A 231 -8.22 -14.50 -13.63
N CYS A 232 -8.74 -14.30 -12.42
CA CYS A 232 -8.33 -15.02 -11.23
C CYS A 232 -9.43 -15.97 -10.74
N ALA A 233 -9.05 -17.19 -10.33
CA ALA A 233 -9.88 -18.04 -9.50
C ALA A 233 -9.42 -17.88 -8.04
N LEU A 234 -10.38 -17.64 -7.15
CA LEU A 234 -10.11 -17.50 -5.72
C LEU A 234 -10.44 -18.81 -4.98
N ASP A 235 -9.66 -19.12 -3.95
CA ASP A 235 -9.96 -20.20 -3.02
C ASP A 235 -10.99 -19.76 -1.95
N LYS A 236 -11.35 -20.68 -1.04
CA LYS A 236 -12.27 -20.40 0.08
C LYS A 236 -11.79 -19.30 1.04
N ASP A 237 -10.50 -19.03 1.07
CA ASP A 237 -9.87 -18.02 1.91
C ASP A 237 -9.61 -16.72 1.14
N TYR A 238 -10.21 -16.58 -0.06
CA TYR A 238 -10.06 -15.41 -0.95
C TYR A 238 -8.62 -15.16 -1.41
N ARG A 239 -7.80 -16.20 -1.54
CA ARG A 239 -6.49 -16.12 -2.17
C ARG A 239 -6.60 -16.52 -3.64
N ILE A 240 -5.81 -15.89 -4.48
CA ILE A 240 -5.72 -16.25 -5.89
C ILE A 240 -5.09 -17.64 -6.00
N SER A 241 -5.86 -18.62 -6.45
CA SER A 241 -5.40 -20.01 -6.64
C SER A 241 -4.91 -20.27 -8.07
N ILE A 242 -5.51 -19.60 -9.04
CA ILE A 242 -5.16 -19.67 -10.46
C ILE A 242 -5.25 -18.27 -11.04
N ALA A 243 -4.30 -17.88 -11.88
CA ALA A 243 -4.37 -16.65 -12.67
C ALA A 243 -4.18 -16.96 -14.15
N HIS A 244 -5.13 -16.57 -14.98
CA HIS A 244 -5.10 -16.70 -16.43
C HIS A 244 -4.80 -15.33 -17.04
N ILE A 245 -3.67 -15.22 -17.69
CA ILE A 245 -3.13 -13.98 -18.28
C ILE A 245 -3.48 -13.97 -19.77
N ILE A 246 -4.07 -12.88 -20.24
CA ILE A 246 -4.48 -12.64 -21.62
C ILE A 246 -3.72 -11.41 -22.12
N THR A 247 -2.98 -11.53 -23.21
CA THR A 247 -2.20 -10.43 -23.83
C THR A 247 -2.67 -10.08 -25.23
N ASP A 248 -3.67 -10.78 -25.78
CA ASP A 248 -4.30 -10.40 -27.03
C ASP A 248 -5.04 -9.07 -26.88
N THR A 249 -4.55 -8.03 -27.52
CA THR A 249 -5.04 -6.65 -27.36
C THR A 249 -6.54 -6.51 -27.69
N ALA A 250 -7.05 -7.27 -28.67
CA ALA A 250 -8.46 -7.19 -29.03
C ALA A 250 -9.35 -7.79 -27.94
N GLN A 251 -8.94 -8.93 -27.37
CA GLN A 251 -9.64 -9.56 -26.23
C GLN A 251 -9.54 -8.69 -24.96
N VAL A 252 -8.36 -8.15 -24.65
CA VAL A 252 -8.15 -7.26 -23.52
C VAL A 252 -9.07 -6.04 -23.62
N ASN A 253 -9.15 -5.40 -24.78
CA ASN A 253 -9.99 -4.23 -24.97
C ASN A 253 -11.49 -4.56 -24.91
N SER A 254 -11.89 -5.71 -25.42
CA SER A 254 -13.28 -6.16 -25.32
C SER A 254 -13.67 -6.41 -23.85
N LEU A 255 -12.80 -7.06 -23.07
CA LEU A 255 -12.99 -7.24 -21.62
C LEU A 255 -13.01 -5.89 -20.89
N TYR A 256 -12.07 -4.99 -21.22
CA TYR A 256 -12.01 -3.66 -20.62
C TYR A 256 -13.32 -2.89 -20.84
N GLN A 257 -13.83 -2.83 -22.07
CA GLN A 257 -15.07 -2.13 -22.39
C GLN A 257 -16.26 -2.71 -21.63
N LYS A 258 -16.39 -4.05 -21.60
CA LYS A 258 -17.45 -4.72 -20.84
C LYS A 258 -17.38 -4.38 -19.35
N VAL A 259 -16.23 -4.55 -18.73
CA VAL A 259 -16.07 -4.31 -17.28
C VAL A 259 -16.20 -2.82 -16.96
N ASN A 260 -15.68 -1.92 -17.79
CA ASN A 260 -15.84 -0.49 -17.57
C ASN A 260 -17.31 -0.04 -17.64
N SER A 261 -18.15 -0.69 -18.46
CA SER A 261 -19.59 -0.40 -18.48
C SER A 261 -20.25 -0.80 -17.15
N GLU A 262 -19.84 -1.90 -16.52
CA GLU A 262 -20.37 -2.30 -15.20
C GLU A 262 -19.94 -1.29 -14.12
N PHE A 263 -18.68 -0.79 -14.13
CA PHE A 263 -18.25 0.27 -13.23
C PHE A 263 -19.04 1.57 -13.42
N THR A 264 -19.41 1.90 -14.66
CA THR A 264 -20.22 3.11 -14.94
C THR A 264 -21.63 3.02 -14.34
N LEU A 265 -22.17 1.81 -14.19
CA LEU A 265 -23.49 1.55 -13.59
C LEU A 265 -23.41 1.38 -12.06
N SER A 266 -22.22 1.17 -11.51
CA SER A 266 -22.00 0.93 -10.10
C SER A 266 -21.88 2.26 -9.33
N ARG A 267 -22.27 2.24 -8.05
CA ARG A 267 -22.14 3.41 -7.16
C ARG A 267 -20.68 3.67 -6.80
N LEU A 268 -20.21 4.89 -7.05
CA LEU A 268 -18.91 5.35 -6.59
C LEU A 268 -18.94 5.56 -5.06
N MET A 269 -17.99 4.96 -4.36
CA MET A 269 -17.92 4.93 -2.90
C MET A 269 -16.78 5.78 -2.34
N ILE A 270 -15.63 5.77 -3.01
CA ILE A 270 -14.46 6.61 -2.71
C ILE A 270 -13.91 7.10 -4.04
N HIS A 271 -13.64 8.38 -4.11
CA HIS A 271 -13.13 9.05 -5.31
C HIS A 271 -11.78 9.71 -5.04
N SER A 272 -10.81 9.46 -5.92
CA SER A 272 -9.54 10.19 -5.93
C SER A 272 -9.72 11.54 -6.64
N SER A 273 -9.27 12.62 -6.01
CA SER A 273 -9.44 13.97 -6.52
C SER A 273 -8.20 14.84 -6.29
N ASP A 274 -8.12 15.94 -7.02
CA ASP A 274 -7.21 17.03 -6.75
C ASP A 274 -7.84 18.12 -5.84
N SER A 275 -7.05 19.11 -5.51
CA SER A 275 -7.50 20.21 -4.64
C SER A 275 -8.60 21.06 -5.26
N GLU A 276 -8.52 21.30 -6.57
CA GLU A 276 -9.48 22.12 -7.29
C GLU A 276 -10.85 21.44 -7.32
N GLU A 277 -10.87 20.16 -7.65
CA GLU A 277 -12.10 19.36 -7.68
C GLU A 277 -12.78 19.32 -6.31
N LEU A 278 -12.02 19.10 -5.23
CA LEU A 278 -12.53 19.09 -3.86
C LEU A 278 -13.13 20.46 -3.46
N PHE A 279 -12.54 21.55 -3.96
CA PHE A 279 -13.00 22.91 -3.69
C PHE A 279 -14.26 23.25 -4.48
N TYR A 280 -14.25 23.01 -5.80
CA TYR A 280 -15.37 23.41 -6.69
C TYR A 280 -16.64 22.58 -6.45
N ASN A 281 -16.52 21.34 -6.03
CA ASN A 281 -17.67 20.48 -5.72
C ASN A 281 -18.40 20.86 -4.42
N GLY A 282 -17.97 21.91 -3.72
CA GLY A 282 -18.57 22.35 -2.45
C GLY A 282 -18.39 21.39 -1.28
N TYR A 283 -17.67 20.29 -1.49
CA TYR A 283 -17.46 19.24 -0.49
C TYR A 283 -16.77 19.79 0.76
N ARG A 284 -15.78 20.64 0.60
CA ARG A 284 -15.08 21.32 1.70
C ARG A 284 -16.02 22.24 2.49
N THR A 285 -16.85 23.03 1.81
CA THR A 285 -17.80 23.94 2.46
C THR A 285 -18.82 23.16 3.29
N GLU A 286 -19.36 22.07 2.76
CA GLU A 286 -20.27 21.19 3.50
C GLU A 286 -19.57 20.52 4.67
N PHE A 287 -18.27 20.17 4.55
CA PHE A 287 -17.50 19.60 5.62
C PHE A 287 -17.41 20.53 6.84
N TYR A 288 -17.10 21.82 6.62
CA TYR A 288 -16.93 22.79 7.71
C TYR A 288 -18.25 23.25 8.34
N ALA A 289 -19.39 22.96 7.73
CA ALA A 289 -20.72 23.35 8.23
C ALA A 289 -21.24 22.48 9.41
N HIS A 290 -20.40 21.65 10.02
CA HIS A 290 -20.77 20.75 11.11
C HIS A 290 -20.13 21.14 12.46
N ASN A 291 -20.64 20.54 13.54
CA ASN A 291 -20.23 20.88 14.91
C ASN A 291 -19.40 19.80 15.59
N THR A 292 -19.16 18.66 14.94
CA THR A 292 -18.39 17.54 15.50
C THR A 292 -17.42 17.03 14.47
N PHE A 293 -16.15 16.91 14.88
CA PHE A 293 -15.08 16.49 13.99
C PHE A 293 -14.21 15.42 14.62
N GLN A 294 -13.71 14.53 13.80
CA GLN A 294 -12.65 13.58 14.09
C GLN A 294 -11.55 13.81 13.05
N ILE A 295 -10.38 14.22 13.47
CA ILE A 295 -9.27 14.55 12.57
C ILE A 295 -8.06 13.73 12.99
N MET A 296 -7.49 12.95 12.08
CA MET A 296 -6.22 12.26 12.29
C MET A 296 -5.17 12.83 11.35
N VAL A 297 -4.10 13.37 11.88
CA VAL A 297 -3.02 14.00 11.13
C VAL A 297 -1.86 13.03 10.95
N ALA A 298 -1.54 12.73 9.70
CA ALA A 298 -0.46 11.81 9.32
C ALA A 298 0.90 12.50 9.15
N LYS A 299 0.92 13.81 8.89
CA LYS A 299 2.14 14.59 8.70
C LYS A 299 1.90 16.05 9.08
N GLY A 300 2.88 16.62 9.82
CA GLY A 300 2.80 17.99 10.26
C GLY A 300 1.78 18.20 11.40
N PHE A 301 1.60 19.46 11.76
CA PHE A 301 0.58 19.93 12.69
C PHE A 301 0.08 21.29 12.19
N GLU A 302 -0.81 21.27 11.21
CA GLU A 302 -1.16 22.43 10.39
C GLU A 302 -2.34 23.26 10.92
N PHE A 303 -2.78 23.03 12.17
CA PHE A 303 -3.93 23.68 12.76
C PHE A 303 -3.54 24.70 13.82
N LEU A 304 -4.40 25.68 14.05
CA LEU A 304 -4.23 26.69 15.11
C LEU A 304 -2.95 27.50 14.94
N LEU A 305 -2.61 27.82 13.70
CA LEU A 305 -1.46 28.66 13.37
C LEU A 305 -1.64 30.06 13.99
N PRO A 306 -0.61 30.60 14.67
CA PRO A 306 -0.68 31.96 15.18
C PRO A 306 -0.91 32.94 14.04
N PRO A 307 -1.73 34.02 14.24
CA PRO A 307 -2.00 35.01 13.20
C PRO A 307 -0.74 35.69 12.63
N GLU A 308 0.34 35.75 13.41
CA GLU A 308 1.64 36.31 13.03
C GLU A 308 2.31 35.55 11.88
N ILE A 309 1.94 34.28 11.66
CA ILE A 309 2.48 33.42 10.59
C ILE A 309 1.77 33.69 9.26
N ASN A 310 0.50 34.12 9.27
CA ASN A 310 -0.30 34.29 8.07
C ASN A 310 0.36 35.11 6.95
N PRO A 311 1.01 36.27 7.20
CA PRO A 311 1.68 37.02 6.14
C PRO A 311 2.82 36.24 5.45
N ARG A 312 3.55 35.45 6.22
CA ARG A 312 4.66 34.62 5.69
C ARG A 312 4.14 33.42 4.93
N LEU A 313 3.05 32.81 5.40
CA LEU A 313 2.37 31.71 4.70
C LEU A 313 1.81 32.16 3.34
N ILE A 314 1.21 33.36 3.30
CA ILE A 314 0.75 33.98 2.04
C ILE A 314 1.94 34.29 1.12
N GLN A 315 3.07 34.76 1.67
CA GLN A 315 4.27 34.98 0.85
C GLN A 315 4.81 33.66 0.30
N ALA A 316 4.86 32.61 1.12
CA ALA A 316 5.26 31.28 0.67
C ALA A 316 4.36 30.73 -0.44
N ALA A 317 3.06 30.99 -0.39
CA ALA A 317 2.12 30.64 -1.48
C ALA A 317 2.51 31.35 -2.80
N ARG A 318 2.82 32.65 -2.75
CA ARG A 318 3.26 33.40 -3.93
C ARG A 318 4.59 32.90 -4.48
N ASP A 319 5.54 32.58 -3.60
CA ASP A 319 6.85 32.06 -3.97
C ASP A 319 6.77 30.66 -4.63
N GLN A 320 5.73 29.88 -4.30
CA GLN A 320 5.39 28.61 -4.93
C GLN A 320 4.56 28.75 -6.22
N GLY A 321 4.28 29.99 -6.66
CA GLY A 321 3.57 30.27 -7.90
C GLY A 321 2.04 30.21 -7.82
N PHE A 322 1.48 30.15 -6.62
CA PHE A 322 0.04 30.25 -6.44
C PHE A 322 -0.48 31.66 -6.68
N ASP A 323 -1.70 31.78 -7.16
CA ASP A 323 -2.37 33.04 -7.43
C ASP A 323 -2.98 33.68 -6.16
N GLU A 324 -3.61 34.85 -6.31
CA GLU A 324 -4.23 35.57 -5.20
C GLU A 324 -5.43 34.82 -4.59
N SER A 325 -6.06 33.90 -5.34
CA SER A 325 -7.14 33.06 -4.82
C SER A 325 -6.65 32.13 -3.71
N MET A 326 -5.42 31.63 -3.82
CA MET A 326 -4.78 30.83 -2.77
C MET A 326 -4.52 31.64 -1.50
N ALA A 327 -4.09 32.90 -1.62
CA ALA A 327 -3.88 33.77 -0.47
C ALA A 327 -5.20 34.00 0.30
N GLN A 328 -6.31 34.19 -0.43
CA GLN A 328 -7.64 34.29 0.15
C GLN A 328 -8.09 32.99 0.80
N LEU A 329 -7.80 31.85 0.17
CA LEU A 329 -8.09 30.52 0.74
C LEU A 329 -7.33 30.28 2.04
N VAL A 330 -6.03 30.60 2.10
CA VAL A 330 -5.20 30.51 3.31
C VAL A 330 -5.82 31.31 4.45
N ALA A 331 -6.18 32.57 4.19
CA ALA A 331 -6.78 33.45 5.20
C ALA A 331 -8.15 32.90 5.66
N HIS A 332 -9.00 32.49 4.73
CA HIS A 332 -10.33 31.95 5.03
C HIS A 332 -10.27 30.65 5.85
N LEU A 333 -9.39 29.73 5.46
CA LEU A 333 -9.22 28.47 6.20
C LEU A 333 -8.67 28.70 7.62
N GLY A 334 -7.75 29.65 7.79
CA GLY A 334 -7.26 30.03 9.12
C GLY A 334 -8.42 30.43 10.05
N ILE A 335 -9.27 31.35 9.61
CA ILE A 335 -10.45 31.80 10.37
C ILE A 335 -11.42 30.64 10.62
N THR A 336 -11.68 29.81 9.60
CA THR A 336 -12.60 28.67 9.70
C THR A 336 -12.12 27.68 10.76
N TRP A 337 -10.83 27.36 10.79
CA TRP A 337 -10.27 26.46 11.79
C TRP A 337 -10.28 27.05 13.19
N GLU A 338 -9.99 28.35 13.36
CA GLU A 338 -10.13 29.02 14.64
C GLU A 338 -11.56 28.89 15.18
N GLU A 339 -12.58 29.14 14.34
CA GLU A 339 -13.98 29.01 14.74
C GLU A 339 -14.35 27.58 15.12
N ILE A 340 -13.88 26.58 14.37
CA ILE A 340 -14.10 25.16 14.67
C ILE A 340 -13.51 24.80 16.03
N PHE A 341 -12.27 25.19 16.29
CA PHE A 341 -11.60 24.91 17.55
C PHE A 341 -12.18 25.68 18.75
N GLU A 342 -12.79 26.84 18.52
CA GLU A 342 -13.43 27.60 19.59
C GLU A 342 -14.83 27.09 19.97
N LYS A 343 -15.61 26.58 19.02
CA LYS A 343 -17.05 26.36 19.19
C LYS A 343 -17.48 24.91 19.14
N ASN A 344 -16.69 24.03 18.51
CA ASN A 344 -17.12 22.70 18.15
C ASN A 344 -16.51 21.60 19.04
N THR A 345 -17.02 20.39 18.91
CA THR A 345 -16.44 19.19 19.52
C THR A 345 -15.45 18.57 18.54
N LEU A 346 -14.23 18.32 19.01
CA LEU A 346 -13.16 17.83 18.18
C LEU A 346 -12.37 16.72 18.87
N ASP A 347 -12.32 15.55 18.24
CA ASP A 347 -11.36 14.49 18.53
C ASP A 347 -10.19 14.63 17.56
N PHE A 348 -9.04 15.00 18.08
CA PHE A 348 -7.85 15.25 17.27
C PHE A 348 -6.78 14.20 17.55
N TYR A 349 -6.47 13.40 16.55
CA TYR A 349 -5.47 12.34 16.63
C TYR A 349 -4.20 12.78 15.92
N VAL A 350 -3.08 12.70 16.59
CA VAL A 350 -1.75 12.99 16.03
C VAL A 350 -0.89 11.75 16.13
N LEU A 351 -0.24 11.39 15.06
CA LEU A 351 0.76 10.33 15.10
C LEU A 351 1.99 10.82 15.87
N LYS A 352 2.50 9.99 16.77
CA LYS A 352 3.68 10.33 17.59
C LYS A 352 4.89 10.67 16.72
N SER A 353 5.16 9.87 15.69
CA SER A 353 6.26 10.14 14.75
C SER A 353 6.07 11.47 14.00
N SER A 354 4.83 11.79 13.61
CA SER A 354 4.50 13.05 12.93
C SER A 354 4.70 14.26 13.83
N LEU A 355 4.28 14.16 15.09
CA LEU A 355 4.46 15.23 16.08
C LEU A 355 5.94 15.47 16.38
N MET A 356 6.73 14.40 16.56
CA MET A 356 8.17 14.50 16.75
C MET A 356 8.85 15.17 15.56
N LYS A 357 8.52 14.72 14.35
CA LYS A 357 9.08 15.29 13.13
C LYS A 357 8.71 16.78 12.97
N TYR A 358 7.47 17.15 13.28
CA TYR A 358 7.05 18.55 13.26
C TYR A 358 7.85 19.41 14.24
N ILE A 359 8.14 18.90 15.45
CA ILE A 359 8.98 19.60 16.43
C ILE A 359 10.40 19.80 15.89
N ASP A 360 10.94 18.82 15.15
CA ASP A 360 12.30 18.89 14.60
C ASP A 360 12.40 19.82 13.38
N ASP A 361 11.56 19.63 12.35
CA ASP A 361 11.70 20.30 11.05
C ASP A 361 10.73 21.46 10.80
N GLY A 362 9.60 21.50 11.52
CA GLY A 362 8.61 22.57 11.42
C GLY A 362 7.83 22.59 10.10
N GLU A 363 7.92 21.53 9.29
CA GLU A 363 7.18 21.48 8.03
C GLU A 363 5.69 21.30 8.25
N ILE A 364 4.90 22.16 7.63
CA ILE A 364 3.43 22.05 7.52
C ILE A 364 3.00 22.19 6.06
N ILE A 365 1.81 21.65 5.76
CA ILE A 365 1.16 21.79 4.44
C ILE A 365 -0.24 22.34 4.67
N PHE A 366 -0.35 23.65 4.70
CA PHE A 366 -1.61 24.36 4.96
C PHE A 366 -2.21 24.91 3.66
N ALA A 367 -3.47 24.59 3.39
CA ALA A 367 -4.15 25.04 2.16
C ALA A 367 -3.29 24.79 0.90
N ASP A 368 -2.67 23.60 0.79
CA ASP A 368 -1.79 23.21 -0.32
C ASP A 368 -0.44 23.94 -0.39
N VAL A 369 -0.14 24.87 0.53
CA VAL A 369 1.12 25.59 0.63
C VAL A 369 2.07 24.85 1.58
N ILE A 370 3.26 24.51 1.10
CA ILE A 370 4.34 23.97 1.94
C ILE A 370 5.00 25.14 2.67
N TYR A 371 5.11 25.04 3.98
CA TYR A 371 5.76 26.05 4.79
C TYR A 371 6.65 25.44 5.87
N HIS A 372 7.85 25.96 6.03
CA HIS A 372 8.78 25.56 7.08
C HIS A 372 8.86 26.64 8.14
N MET A 373 8.33 26.36 9.32
CA MET A 373 8.34 27.27 10.46
C MET A 373 9.73 27.40 11.04
N THR A 374 10.08 28.63 11.42
CA THR A 374 11.27 28.85 12.27
C THR A 374 11.06 28.27 13.67
N PRO A 375 12.13 28.05 14.46
CA PRO A 375 11.99 27.59 15.84
C PRO A 375 11.10 28.49 16.70
N GLU A 376 11.18 29.83 16.51
CA GLU A 376 10.36 30.81 17.21
C GLU A 376 8.87 30.68 16.82
N GLU A 377 8.58 30.48 15.54
CA GLU A 377 7.21 30.28 15.05
C GLU A 377 6.62 28.96 15.56
N ARG A 378 7.40 27.87 15.61
CA ARG A 378 6.99 26.60 16.21
C ARG A 378 6.61 26.75 17.68
N LYS A 379 7.44 27.50 18.43
CA LYS A 379 7.16 27.79 19.83
C LYS A 379 5.84 28.55 20.00
N LEU A 380 5.65 29.65 19.25
CA LEU A 380 4.40 30.40 19.25
C LEU A 380 3.20 29.53 18.88
N HIS A 381 3.36 28.64 17.90
CA HIS A 381 2.30 27.75 17.47
C HIS A 381 1.90 26.76 18.58
N ILE A 382 2.87 26.12 19.22
CA ILE A 382 2.58 25.20 20.34
C ILE A 382 1.93 25.95 21.52
N GLU A 383 2.41 27.16 21.85
CA GLU A 383 1.80 28.00 22.88
C GLU A 383 0.33 28.34 22.54
N ASN A 384 0.01 28.63 21.26
CA ASN A 384 -1.36 28.85 20.81
C ASN A 384 -2.24 27.61 20.94
N VAL A 385 -1.73 26.44 20.52
CA VAL A 385 -2.41 25.15 20.67
C VAL A 385 -2.75 24.86 22.12
N LEU A 386 -1.76 25.05 23.04
CA LEU A 386 -1.95 24.85 24.47
C LEU A 386 -2.96 25.81 25.10
N ALA A 387 -2.92 27.09 24.69
CA ALA A 387 -3.87 28.10 25.14
C ALA A 387 -5.30 27.76 24.76
N LEU A 388 -5.52 27.33 23.52
CA LEU A 388 -6.85 26.95 23.02
C LEU A 388 -7.34 25.64 23.63
N SER A 389 -6.47 24.66 23.86
CA SER A 389 -6.81 23.41 24.56
C SER A 389 -7.29 23.65 26.00
N LYS A 390 -6.72 24.67 26.68
CA LYS A 390 -7.18 25.08 28.01
C LYS A 390 -8.52 25.80 27.98
N LYS A 391 -8.79 26.56 26.90
CA LYS A 391 -10.00 27.37 26.74
C LYS A 391 -11.22 26.54 26.37
N ASN A 392 -11.06 25.56 25.44
CA ASN A 392 -12.14 24.72 24.94
C ASN A 392 -11.99 23.28 25.40
N ARG A 393 -12.79 22.86 26.38
CA ARG A 393 -12.78 21.49 26.92
C ARG A 393 -13.41 20.45 25.99
N ASN A 394 -14.04 20.86 24.90
CA ASN A 394 -14.63 19.95 23.91
C ASN A 394 -13.59 19.49 22.88
N ILE A 395 -12.36 19.97 22.97
CA ILE A 395 -11.24 19.47 22.17
C ILE A 395 -10.52 18.38 22.96
N GLN A 396 -10.39 17.23 22.36
CA GLN A 396 -9.66 16.09 22.90
C GLN A 396 -8.47 15.78 22.00
N PHE A 397 -7.27 15.78 22.55
CA PHE A 397 -6.07 15.40 21.85
C PHE A 397 -5.68 13.96 22.19
N TYR A 398 -5.42 13.19 21.13
CA TYR A 398 -4.95 11.83 21.24
C TYR A 398 -3.63 11.69 20.49
N VAL A 399 -2.61 11.18 21.17
CA VAL A 399 -1.34 10.82 20.55
C VAL A 399 -1.34 9.32 20.29
N VAL A 400 -1.23 8.95 19.02
CA VAL A 400 -1.22 7.57 18.56
C VAL A 400 0.21 7.13 18.35
N ASP A 401 0.64 6.08 19.04
CA ASP A 401 1.94 5.45 18.82
C ASP A 401 1.86 4.61 17.54
N ASP A 402 2.22 5.23 16.43
CA ASP A 402 2.12 4.66 15.09
C ASP A 402 3.10 3.49 14.87
N GLU A 403 4.14 3.33 15.68
CA GLU A 403 4.98 2.13 15.67
C GLU A 403 4.21 0.88 16.11
N GLN A 404 3.14 1.06 16.91
CA GLN A 404 2.26 -0.02 17.36
C GLN A 404 1.01 -0.16 16.49
N LEU A 405 0.58 0.93 15.84
CA LEU A 405 -0.60 0.93 14.97
C LEU A 405 -0.38 0.10 13.70
N VAL A 406 0.83 0.08 13.19
CA VAL A 406 1.20 -0.54 11.92
C VAL A 406 2.38 -1.48 12.16
N ASN A 407 2.40 -2.65 11.51
CA ASN A 407 3.63 -3.44 11.44
C ASN A 407 4.79 -2.54 11.02
N LYS A 408 5.91 -2.58 11.75
CA LYS A 408 7.09 -1.68 11.70
C LYS A 408 7.63 -1.23 10.32
N GLN A 409 7.01 -1.67 9.24
CA GLN A 409 7.42 -1.42 7.85
C GLN A 409 6.44 -0.54 7.05
N GLN A 410 5.31 -0.13 7.62
CA GLN A 410 4.31 0.67 6.91
C GLN A 410 4.25 2.08 7.47
N MET A 411 4.52 3.07 6.63
CA MET A 411 4.34 4.48 6.97
C MET A 411 2.88 4.91 6.74
N ILE A 412 2.36 5.76 7.61
CA ILE A 412 1.06 6.39 7.41
C ILE A 412 1.28 7.67 6.62
N HIS A 413 0.59 7.79 5.48
CA HIS A 413 0.70 8.91 4.55
C HIS A 413 -0.56 9.78 4.53
N PHE A 414 -1.75 9.19 4.75
CA PHE A 414 -3.03 9.90 4.63
C PHE A 414 -3.51 10.43 5.97
N SER A 415 -3.77 11.73 6.03
CA SER A 415 -4.56 12.36 7.09
C SER A 415 -6.05 12.14 6.86
N ILE A 416 -6.84 11.94 7.94
CA ILE A 416 -8.28 11.71 7.90
C ILE A 416 -8.99 12.94 8.43
N PHE A 417 -9.95 13.46 7.66
CA PHE A 417 -10.83 14.55 8.02
C PHE A 417 -12.27 14.05 7.98
N ASN A 418 -12.91 13.94 9.14
CA ASN A 418 -14.25 13.39 9.29
C ASN A 418 -15.14 14.27 10.15
N ASN A 419 -16.35 14.59 9.67
CA ASN A 419 -17.40 15.26 10.45
C ASN A 419 -18.62 14.34 10.66
N ARG A 420 -18.46 13.03 10.50
CA ARG A 420 -19.50 11.98 10.59
C ARG A 420 -20.55 11.99 9.47
N LYS A 421 -20.54 13.00 8.59
CA LYS A 421 -21.39 13.13 7.40
C LYS A 421 -20.58 13.23 6.11
N LYS A 422 -19.45 13.88 6.19
CA LYS A 422 -18.47 14.02 5.10
C LYS A 422 -17.12 13.56 5.60
N LEU A 423 -16.39 12.88 4.76
CA LEU A 423 -15.06 12.39 5.07
C LEU A 423 -14.16 12.49 3.86
N PHE A 424 -12.99 13.04 4.06
CA PHE A 424 -11.93 12.99 3.06
C PHE A 424 -10.59 12.62 3.68
N LEU A 425 -9.73 12.04 2.85
CA LEU A 425 -8.34 11.75 3.20
C LEU A 425 -7.45 12.74 2.43
N LYS A 426 -6.45 13.33 3.09
CA LYS A 426 -5.44 14.19 2.46
C LYS A 426 -4.11 13.43 2.40
N ASN A 427 -3.43 13.48 1.26
CA ASN A 427 -2.10 12.92 1.07
C ASN A 427 -1.02 14.02 1.16
N PRO A 428 -0.46 14.32 2.32
CA PRO A 428 0.61 15.32 2.43
C PRO A 428 1.86 14.98 1.61
N GLY A 429 2.14 13.69 1.39
CA GLY A 429 3.28 13.25 0.61
C GLY A 429 3.22 13.66 -0.87
N ARG A 430 2.00 13.84 -1.41
CA ARG A 430 1.77 14.26 -2.81
C ARG A 430 2.36 15.65 -3.13
N TYR A 431 2.45 16.53 -2.14
CA TYR A 431 3.02 17.87 -2.32
C TYR A 431 4.54 17.86 -2.53
N HIS A 432 5.20 16.73 -2.28
CA HIS A 432 6.63 16.53 -2.53
C HIS A 432 6.90 15.58 -3.72
N THR A 433 5.85 15.05 -4.35
CA THR A 433 5.95 14.08 -5.44
C THR A 433 4.93 14.43 -6.51
N ASP A 434 5.23 14.05 -7.77
CA ASP A 434 4.30 14.27 -8.89
C ASP A 434 3.36 13.08 -9.14
N VAL A 435 3.22 12.17 -8.17
CA VAL A 435 2.46 10.92 -8.32
C VAL A 435 1.46 10.70 -7.20
N GLY A 436 0.37 10.01 -7.49
CA GLY A 436 -0.72 9.72 -6.56
C GLY A 436 -1.77 10.83 -6.43
N PRO A 437 -2.83 10.60 -5.69
CA PRO A 437 -3.90 11.56 -5.46
C PRO A 437 -3.52 12.58 -4.39
N TYR A 438 -4.07 13.79 -4.46
CA TYR A 438 -4.04 14.75 -3.35
C TYR A 438 -5.03 14.37 -2.25
N PHE A 439 -6.23 13.94 -2.68
CA PHE A 439 -7.34 13.64 -1.79
C PHE A 439 -8.08 12.37 -2.20
N TYR A 440 -8.76 11.78 -1.21
CA TYR A 440 -9.84 10.83 -1.43
C TYR A 440 -11.11 11.36 -0.76
N SER A 441 -12.18 11.52 -1.52
CA SER A 441 -13.52 11.85 -1.00
C SER A 441 -14.31 10.56 -0.76
N VAL A 442 -14.78 10.33 0.46
CA VAL A 442 -15.62 9.18 0.79
C VAL A 442 -17.08 9.57 0.61
N LEU A 443 -17.74 8.96 -0.37
CA LEU A 443 -19.09 9.28 -0.81
C LEU A 443 -20.16 8.34 -0.21
N SER A 444 -19.72 7.26 0.44
CA SER A 444 -20.60 6.27 1.05
C SER A 444 -20.83 6.53 2.53
N ASP A 445 -22.07 6.80 2.92
CA ASP A 445 -22.46 6.98 4.32
C ASP A 445 -22.08 5.78 5.20
N GLN A 446 -22.20 4.57 4.65
CA GLN A 446 -21.83 3.34 5.35
C GLN A 446 -20.32 3.28 5.63
N LEU A 447 -19.48 3.71 4.68
CA LEU A 447 -18.03 3.80 4.90
C LEU A 447 -17.69 4.90 5.90
N ILE A 448 -18.33 6.07 5.80
CA ILE A 448 -18.13 7.17 6.75
C ILE A 448 -18.47 6.70 8.18
N GLN A 449 -19.59 6.01 8.38
CA GLN A 449 -19.97 5.47 9.69
C GLN A 449 -18.95 4.45 10.21
N ARG A 450 -18.47 3.53 9.36
CA ARG A 450 -17.46 2.53 9.77
C ARG A 450 -16.13 3.17 10.11
N ILE A 451 -15.67 4.16 9.33
CA ILE A 451 -14.43 4.90 9.61
C ILE A 451 -14.60 5.71 10.91
N SER A 452 -15.77 6.33 11.13
CA SER A 452 -16.08 7.03 12.37
C SER A 452 -16.00 6.10 13.59
N SER A 453 -16.59 4.90 13.49
CA SER A 453 -16.52 3.89 14.54
C SER A 453 -15.08 3.42 14.78
N TYR A 454 -14.30 3.22 13.74
CA TYR A 454 -12.87 2.87 13.86
C TYR A 454 -12.07 3.93 14.62
N LEU A 455 -12.31 5.23 14.33
CA LEU A 455 -11.68 6.32 15.08
C LEU A 455 -12.18 6.40 16.53
N ASP A 456 -13.46 6.09 16.79
CA ASP A 456 -14.00 6.01 18.15
C ASP A 456 -13.36 4.82 18.93
N ASP A 457 -13.14 3.68 18.28
CA ASP A 457 -12.47 2.53 18.89
C ASP A 457 -10.98 2.81 19.14
N LEU A 458 -10.34 3.59 18.28
CA LEU A 458 -8.92 3.97 18.40
C LEU A 458 -8.62 4.70 19.71
N LYS A 459 -9.56 5.48 20.25
CA LYS A 459 -9.41 6.17 21.57
C LYS A 459 -9.11 5.23 22.71
N ASN A 460 -9.61 3.99 22.62
CA ASN A 460 -9.52 2.98 23.68
C ASN A 460 -8.38 1.98 23.45
N ALA A 461 -7.58 2.18 22.38
CA ALA A 461 -6.47 1.30 22.07
C ALA A 461 -5.27 1.58 23.00
N ASP A 462 -4.55 0.53 23.40
CA ASP A 462 -3.38 0.63 24.29
C ASP A 462 -2.25 1.53 23.74
N TYR A 463 -2.21 1.69 22.43
CA TYR A 463 -1.25 2.55 21.71
C TYR A 463 -1.78 3.96 21.41
N CYS A 464 -2.94 4.34 21.99
CA CYS A 464 -3.52 5.66 21.85
C CYS A 464 -3.63 6.30 23.24
N SER A 465 -2.95 7.42 23.43
CA SER A 465 -2.93 8.13 24.72
C SER A 465 -3.67 9.45 24.61
N HIS A 466 -4.58 9.71 25.56
CA HIS A 466 -5.22 11.02 25.69
C HIS A 466 -4.23 12.02 26.28
N TYR A 467 -4.05 13.15 25.63
CA TYR A 467 -3.17 14.25 26.07
C TYR A 467 -4.01 15.49 26.39
N ASP A 468 -3.98 15.93 27.64
CA ASP A 468 -4.41 17.27 28.04
C ASP A 468 -3.33 18.31 27.76
N ALA A 469 -3.60 19.57 28.08
CA ALA A 469 -2.65 20.64 27.84
C ALA A 469 -1.33 20.49 28.63
N GLU A 470 -1.36 19.85 29.81
CA GLU A 470 -0.17 19.59 30.62
C GLU A 470 0.68 18.48 30.02
N SER A 471 0.05 17.41 29.56
CA SER A 471 0.71 16.30 28.88
C SER A 471 1.34 16.74 27.55
N LEU A 472 0.65 17.58 26.77
CA LEU A 472 1.18 18.16 25.54
C LEU A 472 2.38 19.08 25.82
N GLN A 473 2.31 19.91 26.87
CA GLN A 473 3.43 20.74 27.28
C GLN A 473 4.64 19.89 27.66
N THR A 474 4.41 18.86 28.50
CA THR A 474 5.46 17.93 28.94
C THR A 474 6.11 17.21 27.74
N PHE A 475 5.29 16.82 26.74
CA PHE A 475 5.80 16.21 25.52
C PHE A 475 6.70 17.19 24.74
N TYR A 476 6.23 18.44 24.55
CA TYR A 476 7.00 19.47 23.85
C TYR A 476 8.32 19.82 24.57
N ASP A 477 8.29 19.96 25.90
CA ASP A 477 9.48 20.30 26.70
C ASP A 477 10.54 19.18 26.70
N LYS A 478 10.16 17.96 26.32
CA LYS A 478 11.07 16.82 26.28
C LYS A 478 11.82 16.71 24.94
N TYR A 479 11.27 17.21 23.88
CA TYR A 479 11.84 17.17 22.53
C TYR A 479 12.14 18.58 22.02
#